data_a28eef6f00511aa5ea496d4954b78dc2
#
_entry.id   a28eef6f00511aa5ea496d4954b78dc2
#
_cell.length_a   1.000
_cell.length_b   1.000
_cell.length_c   1.000
_cell.angle_alpha   90.00
_cell.angle_beta   90.00
_cell.angle_gamma   90.00
#
_symmetry.space_group_name_H-M   'P 1'
#
loop_
_entity.id
_entity.type
_entity.pdbx_description
1 polymer ?
#
loop_
_entity_poly.entity_id
_entity_poly.type
_entity_poly.pdbx_seq_one_letter_code
_entity_poly.pdbx_strand_id
1 'polypeptide(L)'
;LGGKMSKDIGVEMTHVPYKGAADVARDLAGGQVDIFITPYGPSLVELVKQGKLKVVAALSTQRQPAIPDVPTTAESKALKNFQYQIGTGYFVKRSTPEPVVQTLHKGLQKVLSDAEVKAALEANGAQVSPPQTLAEADAAFKQETATYQAIARSIGLVQP
;
A
#
# COMPACT_ATOMS: atom_id res chain seq x y z
N LEU A 1 -6.09 -7.28 4.89
CA LEU A 1 -5.26 -8.22 4.11
C LEU A 1 -4.84 -9.44 4.93
N GLY A 2 -4.48 -9.29 6.23
CA GLY A 2 -4.05 -10.40 7.09
C GLY A 2 -5.03 -11.58 7.11
N GLY A 3 -6.33 -11.32 7.29
CA GLY A 3 -7.35 -12.39 7.26
C GLY A 3 -7.48 -13.10 5.90
N LYS A 4 -7.25 -12.38 4.79
CA LYS A 4 -7.17 -13.02 3.47
C LYS A 4 -5.94 -13.91 3.34
N MET A 5 -4.78 -13.42 3.81
CA MET A 5 -3.53 -14.20 3.79
C MET A 5 -3.66 -15.46 4.62
N SER A 6 -4.19 -15.35 5.86
CA SER A 6 -4.49 -16.49 6.74
C SER A 6 -5.29 -17.58 6.01
N LYS A 7 -6.36 -17.17 5.32
CA LYS A 7 -7.21 -18.07 4.53
C LYS A 7 -6.47 -18.71 3.35
N ASP A 8 -5.69 -17.91 2.61
CA ASP A 8 -5.01 -18.38 1.40
C ASP A 8 -3.88 -19.38 1.69
N ILE A 9 -3.19 -19.24 2.83
CA ILE A 9 -2.09 -20.15 3.22
C ILE A 9 -2.52 -21.24 4.21
N GLY A 10 -3.78 -21.22 4.69
CA GLY A 10 -4.30 -22.19 5.63
C GLY A 10 -3.67 -22.12 7.04
N VAL A 11 -3.15 -20.94 7.42
CA VAL A 11 -2.55 -20.72 8.75
C VAL A 11 -3.46 -19.79 9.54
N GLU A 12 -3.87 -20.21 10.73
CA GLU A 12 -4.68 -19.38 11.62
C GLU A 12 -3.86 -18.18 12.14
N MET A 13 -4.40 -16.97 11.97
CA MET A 13 -3.80 -15.72 12.43
C MET A 13 -4.81 -14.93 13.25
N THR A 14 -4.40 -14.52 14.45
CA THR A 14 -5.20 -13.64 15.31
C THR A 14 -5.03 -12.19 14.89
N HIS A 15 -6.13 -11.52 14.56
CA HIS A 15 -6.11 -10.09 14.24
C HIS A 15 -6.05 -9.26 15.52
N VAL A 16 -5.02 -8.45 15.66
CA VAL A 16 -4.85 -7.46 16.74
C VAL A 16 -5.10 -6.07 16.17
N PRO A 17 -6.21 -5.40 16.55
CA PRO A 17 -6.53 -4.08 16.03
C PRO A 17 -5.69 -2.99 16.69
N TYR A 18 -5.17 -2.06 15.88
CA TYR A 18 -4.42 -0.88 16.31
C TYR A 18 -5.01 0.40 15.73
N LYS A 19 -4.81 1.52 16.43
CA LYS A 19 -5.26 2.84 15.96
C LYS A 19 -4.32 3.47 14.93
N GLY A 20 -3.08 3.00 14.83
CA GLY A 20 -2.10 3.56 13.92
C GLY A 20 -0.88 2.67 13.71
N ALA A 21 -0.18 2.88 12.58
CA ALA A 21 0.96 2.07 12.16
C ALA A 21 2.17 2.18 13.11
N ALA A 22 2.35 3.32 13.78
CA ALA A 22 3.47 3.53 14.70
C ALA A 22 3.42 2.59 15.92
N ASP A 23 2.23 2.38 16.48
CA ASP A 23 2.04 1.47 17.61
C ASP A 23 2.30 0.01 17.20
N VAL A 24 1.81 -0.38 16.03
CA VAL A 24 2.08 -1.73 15.49
C VAL A 24 3.58 -1.94 15.27
N ALA A 25 4.28 -0.97 14.68
CA ALA A 25 5.71 -1.08 14.41
C ALA A 25 6.53 -1.24 15.70
N ARG A 26 6.16 -0.51 16.76
CA ARG A 26 6.78 -0.64 18.08
C ARG A 26 6.55 -2.03 18.68
N ASP A 27 5.30 -2.50 18.67
CA ASP A 27 4.91 -3.77 19.27
C ASP A 27 5.43 -4.97 18.46
N LEU A 28 5.56 -4.83 17.15
CA LEU A 28 6.24 -5.79 16.28
C LEU A 28 7.74 -5.87 16.63
N ALA A 29 8.40 -4.73 16.80
CA ALA A 29 9.81 -4.69 17.21
C ALA A 29 10.01 -5.21 18.64
N GLY A 30 8.99 -5.13 19.48
CA GLY A 30 8.95 -5.69 20.84
C GLY A 30 8.51 -7.14 20.92
N GLY A 31 8.14 -7.79 19.80
CA GLY A 31 7.68 -9.18 19.75
C GLY A 31 6.27 -9.42 20.31
N GLN A 32 5.45 -8.36 20.44
CA GLN A 32 4.05 -8.48 20.89
C GLN A 32 3.12 -8.92 19.75
N VAL A 33 3.52 -8.71 18.51
CA VAL A 33 2.86 -9.21 17.29
C VAL A 33 3.91 -9.79 16.35
N ASP A 34 3.53 -10.76 15.53
CA ASP A 34 4.47 -11.55 14.71
C ASP A 34 4.61 -11.01 13.30
N ILE A 35 3.56 -10.38 12.75
CA ILE A 35 3.52 -9.93 11.37
C ILE A 35 2.72 -8.64 11.22
N PHE A 36 3.17 -7.78 10.31
CA PHE A 36 2.49 -6.55 9.93
C PHE A 36 2.48 -6.38 8.41
N ILE A 37 1.30 -6.17 7.84
CA ILE A 37 1.12 -5.86 6.42
C ILE A 37 0.82 -4.37 6.29
N THR A 38 1.73 -3.62 5.71
CA THR A 38 1.66 -2.15 5.66
C THR A 38 2.47 -1.61 4.47
N PRO A 39 2.20 -0.39 4.00
CA PRO A 39 3.10 0.31 3.09
C PRO A 39 4.51 0.43 3.68
N TYR A 40 5.53 0.22 2.84
CA TYR A 40 6.92 0.38 3.24
C TYR A 40 7.26 1.87 3.26
N GLY A 41 7.33 2.44 4.45
CA GLY A 41 7.55 3.87 4.68
C GLY A 41 8.72 4.16 5.62
N PRO A 42 9.07 5.45 5.82
CA PRO A 42 10.30 5.87 6.52
C PRO A 42 10.52 5.25 7.90
N SER A 43 9.46 5.14 8.70
CA SER A 43 9.54 4.54 10.04
C SER A 43 9.92 3.06 10.03
N LEU A 44 9.46 2.31 9.03
CA LEU A 44 9.84 0.90 8.88
C LEU A 44 11.24 0.75 8.30
N VAL A 45 11.61 1.62 7.35
CA VAL A 45 12.98 1.68 6.79
C VAL A 45 14.01 1.77 7.90
N GLU A 46 13.77 2.67 8.86
CA GLU A 46 14.69 2.87 9.97
C GLU A 46 14.80 1.64 10.89
N LEU A 47 13.66 1.03 11.24
CA LEU A 47 13.65 -0.20 12.06
C LEU A 47 14.31 -1.39 11.36
N VAL A 48 14.16 -1.49 10.04
CA VAL A 48 14.83 -2.51 9.23
C VAL A 48 16.34 -2.27 9.19
N LYS A 49 16.79 -1.02 8.98
CA LYS A 49 18.22 -0.65 9.01
C LYS A 49 18.87 -0.93 10.37
N GLN A 50 18.10 -0.75 11.46
CA GLN A 50 18.55 -1.08 12.82
C GLN A 50 18.53 -2.59 13.13
N GLY A 51 18.10 -3.43 12.18
CA GLY A 51 17.98 -4.87 12.39
C GLY A 51 16.85 -5.30 13.34
N LYS A 52 15.95 -4.38 13.72
CA LYS A 52 14.83 -4.67 14.61
C LYS A 52 13.66 -5.32 13.90
N LEU A 53 13.52 -5.11 12.59
CA LEU A 53 12.51 -5.70 11.74
C LEU A 53 13.14 -6.30 10.49
N LYS A 54 12.45 -7.27 9.90
CA LYS A 54 12.80 -7.88 8.63
C LYS A 54 11.62 -7.75 7.66
N VAL A 55 11.88 -7.27 6.44
CA VAL A 55 10.91 -7.35 5.35
C VAL A 55 10.95 -8.77 4.77
N VAL A 56 9.84 -9.48 4.83
CA VAL A 56 9.74 -10.88 4.39
C VAL A 56 9.38 -10.99 2.91
N ALA A 57 8.43 -10.17 2.46
CA ALA A 57 8.02 -10.12 1.05
C ALA A 57 7.35 -8.78 0.71
N ALA A 58 7.43 -8.39 -0.56
CA ALA A 58 6.64 -7.31 -1.13
C ALA A 58 5.37 -7.88 -1.78
N LEU A 59 4.22 -7.23 -1.56
CA LEU A 59 2.91 -7.64 -2.12
C LEU A 59 2.75 -7.15 -3.57
N SER A 60 3.72 -7.42 -4.43
CA SER A 60 3.82 -6.91 -5.79
C SER A 60 4.18 -8.01 -6.78
N THR A 61 4.04 -7.72 -8.07
CA THR A 61 4.45 -8.62 -9.16
C THR A 61 5.94 -8.50 -9.48
N GLN A 62 6.57 -7.36 -9.15
CA GLN A 62 7.98 -7.09 -9.39
C GLN A 62 8.65 -6.62 -8.09
N ARG A 63 9.92 -6.93 -7.94
CA ARG A 63 10.71 -6.46 -6.78
C ARG A 63 10.79 -4.95 -6.77
N GLN A 64 10.73 -4.40 -5.56
CA GLN A 64 10.71 -2.95 -5.36
C GLN A 64 12.14 -2.39 -5.38
N PRO A 65 12.41 -1.29 -6.11
CA PRO A 65 13.74 -0.69 -6.16
C PRO A 65 14.32 -0.31 -4.79
N ALA A 66 13.46 0.08 -3.85
CA ALA A 66 13.87 0.44 -2.49
C ALA A 66 14.33 -0.78 -1.64
N ILE A 67 13.93 -2.00 -2.01
CA ILE A 67 14.22 -3.25 -1.30
C ILE A 67 14.47 -4.39 -2.32
N PRO A 68 15.49 -4.29 -3.18
CA PRO A 68 15.67 -5.18 -4.33
C PRO A 68 15.94 -6.65 -3.95
N ASP A 69 16.48 -6.89 -2.77
CA ASP A 69 16.77 -8.24 -2.26
C ASP A 69 15.56 -8.93 -1.64
N VAL A 70 14.46 -8.19 -1.42
CA VAL A 70 13.22 -8.75 -0.84
C VAL A 70 12.39 -9.40 -1.95
N PRO A 71 12.05 -10.70 -1.80
CA PRO A 71 11.20 -11.39 -2.77
C PRO A 71 9.79 -10.82 -2.80
N THR A 72 9.09 -11.04 -3.89
CA THR A 72 7.68 -10.69 -4.01
C THR A 72 6.78 -11.88 -3.67
N THR A 73 5.51 -11.60 -3.35
CA THR A 73 4.51 -12.66 -3.21
C THR A 73 4.26 -13.40 -4.53
N ALA A 74 4.50 -12.77 -5.69
CA ALA A 74 4.42 -13.43 -6.99
C ALA A 74 5.45 -14.57 -7.16
N GLU A 75 6.59 -14.50 -6.46
CA GLU A 75 7.63 -15.53 -6.43
C GLU A 75 7.28 -16.71 -5.50
N SER A 76 6.25 -16.56 -4.65
CA SER A 76 5.79 -17.59 -3.71
C SER A 76 4.82 -18.55 -4.38
N LYS A 77 4.94 -19.86 -4.06
CA LYS A 77 3.96 -20.86 -4.51
C LYS A 77 2.59 -20.67 -3.85
N ALA A 78 2.57 -20.36 -2.55
CA ALA A 78 1.34 -20.24 -1.77
C ALA A 78 0.63 -18.88 -1.95
N LEU A 79 1.38 -17.81 -2.22
CA LEU A 79 0.87 -16.44 -2.30
C LEU A 79 1.01 -15.84 -3.71
N LYS A 80 1.13 -16.67 -4.74
CA LYS A 80 1.34 -16.23 -6.14
C LYS A 80 0.31 -15.20 -6.62
N ASN A 81 -0.92 -15.26 -6.12
CA ASN A 81 -2.01 -14.34 -6.50
C ASN A 81 -2.32 -13.31 -5.40
N PHE A 82 -1.41 -13.14 -4.43
CA PHE A 82 -1.58 -12.22 -3.31
C PHE A 82 -0.77 -10.93 -3.57
N GLN A 83 -1.17 -10.18 -4.58
CA GLN A 83 -0.60 -8.87 -4.89
C GLN A 83 -1.62 -7.79 -4.58
N TYR A 84 -1.21 -6.80 -3.78
CA TYR A 84 -2.06 -5.68 -3.37
C TYR A 84 -1.23 -4.41 -3.31
N GLN A 85 -1.71 -3.39 -3.99
CA GLN A 85 -1.14 -2.05 -3.95
C GLN A 85 -2.11 -1.14 -3.21
N ILE A 86 -1.58 -0.19 -2.47
CA ILE A 86 -2.38 0.85 -1.83
C ILE A 86 -2.12 2.13 -2.60
N GLY A 87 -3.16 2.62 -3.27
CA GLY A 87 -3.13 3.89 -3.97
C GLY A 87 -3.21 5.07 -3.01
N THR A 88 -2.37 6.09 -3.21
CA THR A 88 -2.51 7.39 -2.57
C THR A 88 -3.07 8.36 -3.59
N GLY A 89 -4.20 8.98 -3.30
CA GLY A 89 -4.87 9.91 -4.19
C GLY A 89 -5.12 11.28 -3.53
N TYR A 90 -5.23 12.30 -4.36
CA TYR A 90 -5.67 13.62 -3.95
C TYR A 90 -7.15 13.78 -4.27
N PHE A 91 -7.93 14.19 -3.29
CA PHE A 91 -9.39 14.30 -3.40
C PHE A 91 -9.84 15.75 -3.17
N VAL A 92 -10.85 16.15 -3.90
CA VAL A 92 -11.54 17.43 -3.72
C VAL A 92 -13.02 17.19 -3.40
N LYS A 93 -13.71 18.19 -2.87
CA LYS A 93 -15.16 18.10 -2.68
C LYS A 93 -15.85 17.87 -4.01
N ARG A 94 -16.92 17.09 -4.02
CA ARG A 94 -17.72 16.84 -5.24
C ARG A 94 -18.28 18.13 -5.87
N SER A 95 -18.50 19.17 -5.07
CA SER A 95 -18.97 20.49 -5.52
C SER A 95 -17.87 21.41 -6.04
N THR A 96 -16.60 20.95 -6.09
CA THR A 96 -15.51 21.77 -6.61
C THR A 96 -15.74 22.03 -8.11
N PRO A 97 -15.70 23.30 -8.56
CA PRO A 97 -15.90 23.62 -9.97
C PRO A 97 -14.87 22.96 -10.87
N GLU A 98 -15.32 22.44 -12.02
CA GLU A 98 -14.47 21.71 -12.97
C GLU A 98 -13.19 22.47 -13.38
N PRO A 99 -13.20 23.81 -13.64
CA PRO A 99 -11.95 24.54 -13.95
C PRO A 99 -10.90 24.48 -12.83
N VAL A 100 -11.35 24.45 -11.57
CA VAL A 100 -10.47 24.30 -10.39
C VAL A 100 -9.88 22.90 -10.34
N VAL A 101 -10.70 21.86 -10.55
CA VAL A 101 -10.25 20.48 -10.63
C VAL A 101 -9.18 20.28 -11.69
N GLN A 102 -9.41 20.83 -12.90
CA GLN A 102 -8.45 20.77 -14.00
C GLN A 102 -7.14 21.50 -13.69
N THR A 103 -7.20 22.64 -13.02
CA THR A 103 -6.02 23.40 -12.61
C THR A 103 -5.20 22.63 -11.59
N LEU A 104 -5.84 22.06 -10.56
CA LEU A 104 -5.19 21.23 -9.56
C LEU A 104 -4.57 19.98 -10.17
N HIS A 105 -5.30 19.29 -11.05
CA HIS A 105 -4.81 18.11 -11.74
C HIS A 105 -3.54 18.38 -12.55
N LYS A 106 -3.54 19.43 -13.38
CA LYS A 106 -2.35 19.86 -14.15
C LYS A 106 -1.16 20.20 -13.23
N GLY A 107 -1.43 20.91 -12.13
CA GLY A 107 -0.40 21.23 -11.13
C GLY A 107 0.20 19.99 -10.50
N LEU A 108 -0.63 19.04 -10.08
CA LEU A 108 -0.18 17.76 -9.49
C LEU A 108 0.61 16.92 -10.50
N GLN A 109 0.16 16.83 -11.74
CA GLN A 109 0.91 16.10 -12.78
C GLN A 109 2.31 16.71 -12.98
N LYS A 110 2.42 18.04 -13.01
CA LYS A 110 3.71 18.73 -13.12
C LYS A 110 4.63 18.39 -11.95
N VAL A 111 4.11 18.45 -10.72
CA VAL A 111 4.86 18.14 -9.50
C VAL A 111 5.32 16.67 -9.49
N LEU A 112 4.42 15.74 -9.82
CA LEU A 112 4.75 14.31 -9.84
C LEU A 112 5.67 13.89 -11.01
N SER A 113 5.79 14.73 -12.04
CA SER A 113 6.72 14.53 -13.16
C SER A 113 8.09 15.15 -12.89
N ASP A 114 8.24 15.94 -11.83
CA ASP A 114 9.51 16.50 -11.41
C ASP A 114 10.44 15.41 -10.88
N ALA A 115 11.69 15.40 -11.37
CA ALA A 115 12.64 14.34 -11.06
C ALA A 115 13.06 14.32 -9.59
N GLU A 116 13.18 15.49 -8.95
CA GLU A 116 13.57 15.59 -7.53
C GLU A 116 12.41 15.11 -6.64
N VAL A 117 11.18 15.52 -6.95
CA VAL A 117 9.98 15.09 -6.23
C VAL A 117 9.80 13.57 -6.38
N LYS A 118 9.94 13.05 -7.59
CA LYS A 118 9.86 11.62 -7.84
C LYS A 118 10.91 10.84 -7.03
N ALA A 119 12.17 11.26 -7.08
CA ALA A 119 13.24 10.63 -6.33
C ALA A 119 13.00 10.67 -4.81
N ALA A 120 12.49 11.80 -4.29
CA ALA A 120 12.16 11.94 -2.87
C ALA A 120 11.01 11.01 -2.44
N LEU A 121 9.98 10.87 -3.27
CA LEU A 121 8.86 9.95 -3.02
C LEU A 121 9.34 8.49 -3.05
N GLU A 122 10.12 8.11 -4.06
CA GLU A 122 10.65 6.75 -4.21
C GLU A 122 11.61 6.37 -3.08
N ALA A 123 12.44 7.31 -2.61
CA ALA A 123 13.31 7.11 -1.44
C ALA A 123 12.51 6.83 -0.15
N ASN A 124 11.27 7.29 -0.09
CA ASN A 124 10.34 7.02 1.01
C ASN A 124 9.42 5.80 0.76
N GLY A 125 9.73 4.98 -0.23
CA GLY A 125 8.99 3.74 -0.53
C GLY A 125 7.71 3.94 -1.34
N ALA A 126 7.41 5.15 -1.80
CA ALA A 126 6.30 5.39 -2.70
C ALA A 126 6.66 5.00 -4.13
N GLN A 127 5.69 4.52 -4.89
CA GLN A 127 5.82 4.28 -6.32
C GLN A 127 4.99 5.35 -7.04
N VAL A 128 5.65 6.21 -7.81
CA VAL A 128 4.96 7.26 -8.56
C VAL A 128 4.36 6.66 -9.82
N SER A 129 3.03 6.69 -9.91
CA SER A 129 2.31 6.23 -11.10
C SER A 129 2.60 7.15 -12.30
N PRO A 130 2.58 6.61 -13.53
CA PRO A 130 2.59 7.45 -14.74
C PRO A 130 1.46 8.49 -14.70
N PRO A 131 1.62 9.62 -15.40
CA PRO A 131 0.56 10.62 -15.52
C PRO A 131 -0.75 9.97 -16.01
N GLN A 132 -1.84 10.29 -15.34
CA GLN A 132 -3.18 9.78 -15.65
C GLN A 132 -4.13 10.94 -15.93
N THR A 133 -5.12 10.72 -16.79
CA THR A 133 -6.26 11.60 -16.91
C THR A 133 -7.16 11.51 -15.66
N LEU A 134 -8.04 12.49 -15.46
CA LEU A 134 -9.04 12.43 -14.38
C LEU A 134 -9.95 11.20 -14.51
N ALA A 135 -10.30 10.81 -15.73
CA ALA A 135 -11.13 9.63 -15.98
C ALA A 135 -10.39 8.33 -15.62
N GLU A 136 -9.11 8.22 -15.94
CA GLU A 136 -8.28 7.04 -15.56
C GLU A 136 -8.09 6.97 -14.05
N ALA A 137 -7.86 8.11 -13.38
CA ALA A 137 -7.74 8.15 -11.92
C ALA A 137 -9.06 7.72 -11.23
N ASP A 138 -10.22 8.19 -11.73
CA ASP A 138 -11.54 7.79 -11.21
C ASP A 138 -11.81 6.29 -11.45
N ALA A 139 -11.44 5.76 -12.61
CA ALA A 139 -11.57 4.35 -12.92
C ALA A 139 -10.67 3.48 -12.02
N ALA A 140 -9.42 3.89 -11.80
CA ALA A 140 -8.49 3.21 -10.90
C ALA A 140 -9.01 3.18 -9.46
N PHE A 141 -9.52 4.32 -8.95
CA PHE A 141 -10.12 4.39 -7.63
C PHE A 141 -11.34 3.47 -7.47
N LYS A 142 -12.22 3.44 -8.46
CA LYS A 142 -13.38 2.53 -8.46
C LYS A 142 -12.96 1.06 -8.47
N GLN A 143 -11.98 0.72 -9.29
CA GLN A 143 -11.45 -0.63 -9.38
C GLN A 143 -10.80 -1.08 -8.05
N GLU A 144 -10.00 -0.22 -7.45
CA GLU A 144 -9.36 -0.49 -6.16
C GLU A 144 -10.42 -0.68 -5.05
N THR A 145 -11.41 0.21 -5.00
CA THR A 145 -12.55 0.12 -4.07
C THR A 145 -13.27 -1.22 -4.22
N ALA A 146 -13.60 -1.63 -5.44
CA ALA A 146 -14.28 -2.90 -5.70
C ALA A 146 -13.43 -4.11 -5.25
N THR A 147 -12.12 -4.04 -5.46
CA THR A 147 -11.17 -5.07 -5.02
C THR A 147 -11.18 -5.24 -3.50
N TYR A 148 -11.03 -4.13 -2.74
CA TYR A 148 -11.06 -4.21 -1.28
C TYR A 148 -12.42 -4.61 -0.71
N GLN A 149 -13.52 -4.20 -1.33
CA GLN A 149 -14.86 -4.66 -0.96
C GLN A 149 -15.04 -6.17 -1.19
N ALA A 150 -14.50 -6.71 -2.28
CA ALA A 150 -14.52 -8.14 -2.54
C ALA A 150 -13.71 -8.92 -1.49
N ILE A 151 -12.53 -8.41 -1.10
CA ILE A 151 -11.74 -8.99 -0.02
C ILE A 151 -12.50 -8.98 1.29
N ALA A 152 -13.10 -7.84 1.67
CA ALA A 152 -13.86 -7.71 2.91
C ALA A 152 -15.00 -8.74 2.97
N ARG A 153 -15.75 -8.90 1.87
CA ARG A 153 -16.78 -9.96 1.76
C ARG A 153 -16.20 -11.37 1.90
N SER A 154 -15.07 -11.64 1.26
CA SER A 154 -14.45 -12.98 1.26
C SER A 154 -13.99 -13.45 2.65
N ILE A 155 -13.73 -12.54 3.57
CA ILE A 155 -13.30 -12.82 4.95
C ILE A 155 -14.39 -12.53 5.99
N GLY A 156 -15.64 -12.30 5.54
CA GLY A 156 -16.78 -12.07 6.43
C GLY A 156 -16.82 -10.70 7.10
N LEU A 157 -16.00 -9.73 6.67
CA LEU A 157 -16.14 -8.34 7.09
C LEU A 157 -17.29 -7.71 6.32
N VAL A 158 -18.47 -7.74 6.91
CA VAL A 158 -19.64 -7.01 6.39
C VAL A 158 -19.54 -5.58 6.91
N GLN A 159 -19.49 -4.61 6.01
CA GLN A 159 -19.72 -3.22 6.42
C GLN A 159 -21.18 -3.07 6.87
N PRO A 160 -21.44 -2.38 7.98
CA PRO A 160 -22.78 -2.02 8.39
C PRO A 160 -23.47 -1.12 7.37
#